data_c6ef34624779b5374132f9b1dbd51efc
#
_entry.id   c6ef34624779b5374132f9b1dbd51efc
#
_cell.length_a   1.000
_cell.length_b   1.000
_cell.length_c   1.000
_cell.angle_alpha   90.00
_cell.angle_beta   90.00
_cell.angle_gamma   90.00
#
_symmetry.space_group_name_H-M   'P 1'
#
loop_
_entity.id
_entity.type
_entity.pdbx_description
1 polymer ?
#
loop_
_entity_poly.entity_id
_entity_poly.type
_entity_poly.pdbx_seq_one_letter_code
_entity_poly.pdbx_strand_id
1 'polypeptide(L)'
;MPTATVLEEQCEECSQSVTADRLVTLVEGDRWCGDCARFCEGCAAPTRHTSHTVDDTYLCARCLLGWHRCERCDLFTEDLVSVVSGPQVCSSCSQHYDLCSDCGDRTDFTYTVDGGDEVCSDCRNDSYHYCSDCELLVPTCDSRCEECARGSDDYRVHDYYYRPNPVFYGDGPLFLGLELELITPTSTFTDAVDLAVEHLGGLGYLKEDGSIRPNGFEMVTHPMSWDYARADFPWRLLNKLRLLGCRTNASVGIHVHVSRTGFTSPAHIYRWLKFVYRNESQVCTLARRRGSEWAEFSPQAREAAVEFAKGSTAGFGRYQAINVYPEHTFELRIFASSLAPRQVKAALGFAAASVEYTRTLTAADIARRRGWEWSAFCTWLTTRPEYSDLLTELQELACAC
;
A
#
# COMPACT_ATOMS: atom_id res chain seq x y z
N MET A 1 -11.41 -14.45 -77.70
CA MET A 1 -11.20 -14.78 -76.30
C MET A 1 -12.55 -14.60 -75.60
N PRO A 2 -13.14 -15.62 -75.00
CA PRO A 2 -14.38 -15.45 -74.27
C PRO A 2 -14.15 -14.61 -73.03
N THR A 3 -14.87 -13.53 -72.90
CA THR A 3 -14.97 -12.73 -71.70
C THR A 3 -15.61 -13.61 -70.60
N ALA A 4 -14.85 -13.88 -69.55
CA ALA A 4 -15.36 -14.57 -68.38
C ALA A 4 -16.49 -13.72 -67.81
N THR A 5 -17.71 -14.21 -67.84
CA THR A 5 -18.89 -13.61 -67.19
C THR A 5 -18.60 -13.69 -65.66
N VAL A 6 -18.30 -12.58 -65.04
CA VAL A 6 -18.19 -12.50 -63.56
C VAL A 6 -19.60 -12.73 -63.01
N LEU A 7 -19.82 -13.84 -62.36
CA LEU A 7 -21.10 -14.16 -61.68
C LEU A 7 -21.20 -13.21 -60.48
N GLU A 8 -22.21 -12.32 -60.50
CA GLU A 8 -22.60 -11.53 -59.35
C GLU A 8 -23.62 -12.32 -58.51
N GLU A 9 -23.42 -12.33 -57.21
CA GLU A 9 -24.32 -12.94 -56.23
C GLU A 9 -24.70 -11.89 -55.18
N GLN A 10 -25.86 -12.04 -54.57
CA GLN A 10 -26.32 -11.09 -53.54
C GLN A 10 -25.83 -11.48 -52.14
N CYS A 11 -25.37 -10.49 -51.38
CA CYS A 11 -25.11 -10.62 -49.95
C CYS A 11 -26.45 -10.81 -49.21
N GLU A 12 -26.57 -11.89 -48.46
CA GLU A 12 -27.80 -12.23 -47.72
C GLU A 12 -28.13 -11.24 -46.60
N GLU A 13 -27.16 -10.43 -46.14
CA GLU A 13 -27.37 -9.40 -45.11
C GLU A 13 -27.80 -8.06 -45.72
N CYS A 14 -26.99 -7.46 -46.61
CA CYS A 14 -27.23 -6.11 -47.14
C CYS A 14 -27.89 -6.11 -48.52
N SER A 15 -28.15 -7.26 -49.14
CA SER A 15 -28.72 -7.43 -50.45
C SER A 15 -27.95 -6.78 -51.61
N GLN A 16 -26.72 -6.37 -51.38
CA GLN A 16 -25.85 -5.82 -52.45
C GLN A 16 -25.34 -6.95 -53.35
N SER A 17 -25.33 -6.67 -54.66
CA SER A 17 -24.69 -7.55 -55.63
C SER A 17 -23.18 -7.38 -55.57
N VAL A 18 -22.46 -8.44 -55.33
CA VAL A 18 -20.99 -8.49 -55.29
C VAL A 18 -20.50 -9.69 -56.11
N THR A 19 -19.27 -9.62 -56.56
CA THR A 19 -18.69 -10.79 -57.25
C THR A 19 -18.56 -11.98 -56.29
N ALA A 20 -18.76 -13.20 -56.79
CA ALA A 20 -18.81 -14.40 -55.98
C ALA A 20 -17.58 -14.64 -55.11
N ASP A 21 -16.42 -14.11 -55.52
CA ASP A 21 -15.14 -14.15 -54.80
C ASP A 21 -15.08 -13.20 -53.60
N ARG A 22 -16.01 -12.22 -53.50
CA ARG A 22 -16.18 -11.30 -52.39
C ARG A 22 -17.17 -11.74 -51.35
N LEU A 23 -17.87 -12.84 -51.57
CA LEU A 23 -18.76 -13.47 -50.59
C LEU A 23 -17.96 -14.46 -49.74
N VAL A 24 -18.13 -14.40 -48.44
CA VAL A 24 -17.61 -15.37 -47.49
C VAL A 24 -18.77 -16.22 -46.94
N THR A 25 -18.53 -17.50 -46.77
CA THR A 25 -19.49 -18.39 -46.11
C THR A 25 -19.25 -18.31 -44.61
N LEU A 26 -20.26 -17.85 -43.88
CA LEU A 26 -20.20 -17.73 -42.43
C LEU A 26 -20.21 -19.13 -41.77
N VAL A 27 -19.78 -19.20 -40.55
CA VAL A 27 -19.83 -20.41 -39.71
C VAL A 27 -21.26 -20.91 -39.57
N GLU A 28 -22.24 -20.00 -39.61
CA GLU A 28 -23.68 -20.27 -39.54
C GLU A 28 -24.27 -20.72 -40.87
N GLY A 29 -23.52 -20.68 -41.97
CA GLY A 29 -23.88 -21.16 -43.26
C GLY A 29 -24.35 -20.11 -44.29
N ASP A 30 -24.60 -18.87 -43.89
CA ASP A 30 -25.01 -17.77 -44.78
C ASP A 30 -23.86 -17.28 -45.62
N ARG A 31 -24.18 -16.59 -46.75
CA ARG A 31 -23.18 -16.00 -47.64
C ARG A 31 -23.26 -14.48 -47.58
N TRP A 32 -22.33 -13.87 -46.88
CA TRP A 32 -22.25 -12.41 -46.68
C TRP A 32 -21.05 -11.80 -47.39
N CYS A 33 -21.17 -10.53 -47.78
CA CYS A 33 -20.00 -9.82 -48.27
C CYS A 33 -19.02 -9.54 -47.13
N GLY A 34 -17.76 -9.31 -47.48
CA GLY A 34 -16.71 -9.07 -46.47
C GLY A 34 -16.94 -7.84 -45.58
N ASP A 35 -17.74 -6.87 -46.05
CA ASP A 35 -18.06 -5.66 -45.28
C ASP A 35 -19.13 -5.93 -44.21
N CYS A 36 -20.02 -6.94 -44.45
CA CYS A 36 -21.03 -7.34 -43.49
C CYS A 36 -20.56 -8.41 -42.53
N ALA A 37 -19.68 -9.30 -42.97
CA ALA A 37 -19.19 -10.41 -42.15
C ALA A 37 -18.27 -9.88 -41.05
N ARG A 38 -18.44 -10.44 -39.83
CA ARG A 38 -17.50 -10.27 -38.73
C ARG A 38 -16.47 -11.38 -38.79
N PHE A 39 -15.24 -11.10 -38.43
CA PHE A 39 -14.19 -12.11 -38.36
C PHE A 39 -13.81 -12.36 -36.90
N CYS A 40 -13.81 -13.62 -36.53
CA CYS A 40 -13.39 -14.04 -35.21
C CYS A 40 -11.85 -13.89 -35.09
N GLU A 41 -11.37 -13.13 -34.12
CA GLU A 41 -9.93 -12.94 -33.91
C GLU A 41 -9.23 -14.21 -33.39
N GLY A 42 -9.99 -15.14 -32.79
CA GLY A 42 -9.43 -16.40 -32.28
C GLY A 42 -9.24 -17.47 -33.35
N CYS A 43 -10.17 -17.61 -34.33
CA CYS A 43 -10.09 -18.65 -35.35
C CYS A 43 -10.10 -18.11 -36.78
N ALA A 44 -10.13 -16.81 -36.95
CA ALA A 44 -10.24 -16.09 -38.23
C ALA A 44 -11.49 -16.47 -39.10
N ALA A 45 -12.44 -17.22 -38.56
CA ALA A 45 -13.63 -17.62 -39.27
C ALA A 45 -14.62 -16.44 -39.40
N PRO A 46 -15.26 -16.28 -40.57
CA PRO A 46 -16.32 -15.31 -40.73
C PRO A 46 -17.60 -15.78 -40.01
N THR A 47 -18.27 -14.87 -39.32
CA THR A 47 -19.46 -15.12 -38.48
C THR A 47 -20.41 -13.94 -38.50
N ARG A 48 -21.68 -14.17 -38.14
CA ARG A 48 -22.68 -13.10 -38.01
C ARG A 48 -22.35 -12.15 -36.85
N HIS A 49 -21.91 -12.70 -35.73
CA HIS A 49 -21.70 -11.97 -34.50
C HIS A 49 -20.41 -12.39 -33.84
N THR A 50 -19.74 -11.40 -33.29
CA THR A 50 -18.63 -11.59 -32.35
C THR A 50 -18.99 -10.95 -31.03
N SER A 51 -18.48 -11.51 -29.94
CA SER A 51 -18.62 -10.93 -28.61
C SER A 51 -17.27 -10.43 -28.12
N HIS A 52 -17.29 -9.31 -27.42
CA HIS A 52 -16.12 -8.64 -26.90
C HIS A 52 -15.67 -9.30 -25.60
N THR A 53 -14.38 -9.54 -25.47
CA THR A 53 -13.74 -10.13 -24.29
C THR A 53 -13.05 -9.08 -23.44
N VAL A 54 -12.65 -9.45 -22.23
CA VAL A 54 -11.88 -8.58 -21.32
C VAL A 54 -10.46 -8.28 -21.84
N ASP A 55 -9.95 -9.09 -22.76
CA ASP A 55 -8.65 -8.93 -23.39
C ASP A 55 -8.71 -8.09 -24.69
N ASP A 56 -9.80 -7.37 -24.87
CA ASP A 56 -10.06 -6.51 -26.03
C ASP A 56 -10.06 -7.25 -27.35
N THR A 57 -10.52 -8.52 -27.35
CA THR A 57 -10.66 -9.34 -28.55
C THR A 57 -12.12 -9.63 -28.89
N TYR A 58 -12.41 -9.90 -30.17
CA TYR A 58 -13.73 -10.19 -30.68
C TYR A 58 -13.83 -11.64 -31.14
N LEU A 59 -14.53 -12.48 -30.38
CA LEU A 59 -14.62 -13.92 -30.58
C LEU A 59 -16.02 -14.38 -31.04
N CYS A 60 -16.07 -15.41 -31.91
CA CYS A 60 -17.33 -16.07 -32.27
C CYS A 60 -17.82 -17.00 -31.15
N ALA A 61 -19.08 -17.38 -31.21
CA ALA A 61 -19.72 -18.24 -30.22
C ALA A 61 -18.98 -19.59 -29.99
N ARG A 62 -18.32 -20.12 -31.02
CA ARG A 62 -17.52 -21.35 -30.91
C ARG A 62 -16.24 -21.15 -30.10
N CYS A 63 -15.56 -20.03 -30.30
CA CYS A 63 -14.32 -19.69 -29.54
C CYS A 63 -14.64 -19.27 -28.10
N LEU A 64 -15.88 -18.86 -27.83
CA LEU A 64 -16.34 -18.51 -26.48
C LEU A 64 -16.87 -19.71 -25.68
N LEU A 65 -16.75 -20.94 -26.22
CA LEU A 65 -17.13 -22.14 -25.45
C LEU A 65 -16.23 -22.24 -24.21
N GLY A 66 -16.86 -22.21 -23.04
CA GLY A 66 -16.16 -22.20 -21.74
C GLY A 66 -15.83 -20.81 -21.19
N TRP A 67 -16.13 -19.75 -21.94
CA TRP A 67 -16.04 -18.37 -21.44
C TRP A 67 -17.34 -17.98 -20.72
N HIS A 68 -17.21 -17.04 -19.80
CA HIS A 68 -18.29 -16.56 -18.96
C HIS A 68 -18.51 -15.07 -19.16
N ARG A 69 -19.73 -14.60 -18.98
CA ARG A 69 -20.05 -13.18 -19.08
C ARG A 69 -19.89 -12.50 -17.72
N CYS A 70 -19.08 -11.46 -17.66
CA CYS A 70 -18.96 -10.62 -16.47
C CYS A 70 -20.26 -9.84 -16.24
N GLU A 71 -20.87 -9.99 -15.06
CA GLU A 71 -22.15 -9.34 -14.73
C GLU A 71 -22.02 -7.81 -14.53
N ARG A 72 -20.78 -7.29 -14.42
CA ARG A 72 -20.56 -5.86 -14.24
C ARG A 72 -20.25 -5.10 -15.53
N CYS A 73 -19.36 -5.63 -16.38
CA CYS A 73 -18.94 -4.96 -17.62
C CYS A 73 -19.51 -5.60 -18.88
N ASP A 74 -20.26 -6.69 -18.77
CA ASP A 74 -20.86 -7.44 -19.87
C ASP A 74 -19.85 -8.09 -20.86
N LEU A 75 -18.54 -7.99 -20.60
CA LEU A 75 -17.50 -8.61 -21.41
C LEU A 75 -17.34 -10.08 -21.07
N PHE A 76 -16.86 -10.88 -22.05
CA PHE A 76 -16.55 -12.29 -21.82
C PHE A 76 -15.15 -12.47 -21.22
N THR A 77 -15.01 -13.42 -20.30
CA THR A 77 -13.78 -13.79 -19.61
C THR A 77 -13.68 -15.30 -19.46
N GLU A 78 -12.47 -15.85 -19.40
CA GLU A 78 -12.27 -17.28 -19.12
C GLU A 78 -12.63 -17.62 -17.68
N ASP A 79 -12.27 -16.75 -16.74
CA ASP A 79 -12.51 -16.95 -15.32
C ASP A 79 -13.39 -15.86 -14.71
N LEU A 80 -14.25 -16.27 -13.79
CA LEU A 80 -15.05 -15.38 -12.97
C LEU A 80 -14.59 -15.42 -11.52
N VAL A 81 -14.59 -14.25 -10.90
CA VAL A 81 -14.42 -14.06 -9.46
C VAL A 81 -15.82 -13.89 -8.85
N SER A 82 -16.17 -14.75 -7.92
CA SER A 82 -17.40 -14.62 -7.14
C SER A 82 -17.22 -13.50 -6.09
N VAL A 83 -18.21 -12.62 -6.01
CA VAL A 83 -18.33 -11.62 -4.97
C VAL A 83 -19.30 -12.14 -3.92
N VAL A 84 -18.90 -12.14 -2.65
CA VAL A 84 -19.78 -12.61 -1.54
C VAL A 84 -21.04 -11.76 -1.52
N SER A 85 -22.20 -12.44 -1.58
CA SER A 85 -23.53 -11.81 -1.69
C SER A 85 -23.72 -10.90 -2.90
N GLY A 86 -22.85 -10.98 -3.90
CA GLY A 86 -22.82 -10.12 -5.08
C GLY A 86 -22.70 -10.90 -6.40
N PRO A 87 -22.36 -10.18 -7.48
CA PRO A 87 -22.30 -10.74 -8.84
C PRO A 87 -21.03 -11.57 -9.07
N GLN A 88 -21.06 -12.34 -10.18
CA GLN A 88 -19.85 -12.96 -10.72
C GLN A 88 -19.20 -12.02 -11.75
N VAL A 89 -17.95 -11.68 -11.54
CA VAL A 89 -17.27 -10.64 -12.32
C VAL A 89 -15.88 -11.08 -12.80
N CYS A 90 -15.38 -10.46 -13.88
CA CYS A 90 -14.01 -10.68 -14.32
C CYS A 90 -13.00 -10.13 -13.29
N SER A 91 -11.75 -10.57 -13.36
CA SER A 91 -10.69 -10.16 -12.44
C SER A 91 -10.44 -8.64 -12.42
N SER A 92 -10.61 -7.94 -13.54
CA SER A 92 -10.52 -6.48 -13.58
C SER A 92 -11.66 -5.81 -12.81
N CYS A 93 -12.90 -6.28 -13.00
CA CYS A 93 -14.05 -5.76 -12.27
C CYS A 93 -14.02 -6.12 -10.78
N SER A 94 -13.41 -7.25 -10.41
CA SER A 94 -13.30 -7.67 -9.01
C SER A 94 -12.49 -6.68 -8.14
N GLN A 95 -11.61 -5.90 -8.74
CA GLN A 95 -10.82 -4.88 -8.03
C GLN A 95 -11.67 -3.72 -7.48
N HIS A 96 -12.92 -3.60 -7.91
CA HIS A 96 -13.86 -2.60 -7.39
C HIS A 96 -14.63 -3.06 -6.15
N TYR A 97 -14.37 -4.26 -5.67
CA TYR A 97 -14.96 -4.84 -4.48
C TYR A 97 -13.92 -4.98 -3.39
N ASP A 98 -14.35 -4.83 -2.15
CA ASP A 98 -13.47 -4.92 -1.01
C ASP A 98 -13.03 -6.36 -0.77
N LEU A 99 -11.90 -6.54 -0.10
CA LEU A 99 -11.42 -7.86 0.33
C LEU A 99 -11.84 -8.11 1.76
N CYS A 100 -12.45 -9.26 2.02
CA CYS A 100 -12.66 -9.75 3.37
C CYS A 100 -11.30 -10.10 4.01
N SER A 101 -11.03 -9.57 5.19
CA SER A 101 -9.78 -9.84 5.92
C SER A 101 -9.66 -11.29 6.40
N ASP A 102 -10.80 -11.98 6.60
CA ASP A 102 -10.82 -13.35 7.11
C ASP A 102 -10.69 -14.39 6.00
N CYS A 103 -11.59 -14.38 5.00
CA CYS A 103 -11.59 -15.40 3.94
C CYS A 103 -10.79 -14.98 2.70
N GLY A 104 -10.51 -13.68 2.53
CA GLY A 104 -9.84 -13.16 1.33
C GLY A 104 -10.74 -13.04 0.11
N ASP A 105 -12.03 -13.35 0.21
CA ASP A 105 -12.97 -13.22 -0.88
C ASP A 105 -13.39 -11.77 -1.11
N ARG A 106 -13.79 -11.47 -2.35
CA ARG A 106 -14.34 -10.17 -2.71
C ARG A 106 -15.77 -10.03 -2.19
N THR A 107 -16.12 -8.85 -1.71
CA THR A 107 -17.45 -8.51 -1.19
C THR A 107 -17.87 -7.12 -1.61
N ASP A 108 -19.15 -6.88 -1.79
CA ASP A 108 -19.73 -5.57 -2.10
C ASP A 108 -19.98 -4.72 -0.85
N PHE A 109 -19.91 -5.34 0.31
CA PHE A 109 -20.08 -4.68 1.59
C PHE A 109 -19.25 -5.36 2.68
N THR A 110 -18.60 -4.57 3.51
CA THR A 110 -17.81 -5.05 4.66
C THR A 110 -18.43 -4.60 5.98
N TYR A 111 -18.10 -5.34 7.03
CA TYR A 111 -18.40 -5.04 8.43
C TYR A 111 -17.09 -4.87 9.17
N THR A 112 -16.95 -3.74 9.84
CA THR A 112 -15.79 -3.49 10.72
C THR A 112 -15.93 -4.32 12.00
N VAL A 113 -14.93 -5.08 12.32
CA VAL A 113 -14.87 -5.89 13.54
C VAL A 113 -13.90 -5.28 14.56
N ASP A 114 -13.91 -5.81 15.77
CA ASP A 114 -12.95 -5.43 16.80
C ASP A 114 -11.54 -5.71 16.28
N GLY A 115 -10.69 -4.67 16.22
CA GLY A 115 -9.41 -4.73 15.54
C GLY A 115 -9.34 -3.84 14.31
N GLY A 116 -10.49 -3.35 13.83
CA GLY A 116 -10.58 -2.50 12.66
C GLY A 116 -10.45 -3.27 11.34
N ASP A 117 -10.45 -4.60 11.37
CA ASP A 117 -10.48 -5.43 10.19
C ASP A 117 -11.87 -5.40 9.54
N GLU A 118 -11.90 -5.55 8.23
CA GLU A 118 -13.11 -5.51 7.42
C GLU A 118 -13.47 -6.92 6.93
N VAL A 119 -14.64 -7.44 7.34
CA VAL A 119 -15.06 -8.80 7.01
C VAL A 119 -16.34 -8.81 6.18
N CYS A 120 -16.54 -9.84 5.34
CA CYS A 120 -17.75 -10.02 4.56
C CYS A 120 -18.94 -10.50 5.44
N SER A 121 -20.15 -10.52 4.85
CA SER A 121 -21.37 -10.96 5.53
C SER A 121 -21.31 -12.38 6.05
N ASP A 122 -20.66 -13.28 5.30
CA ASP A 122 -20.59 -14.70 5.65
C ASP A 122 -19.64 -14.90 6.84
N CYS A 123 -18.42 -14.35 6.79
CA CYS A 123 -17.48 -14.38 7.92
C CYS A 123 -18.08 -13.69 9.16
N ARG A 124 -18.76 -12.55 8.97
CA ARG A 124 -19.45 -11.87 10.07
C ARG A 124 -20.47 -12.79 10.77
N ASN A 125 -21.28 -13.51 9.99
CA ASN A 125 -22.33 -14.39 10.55
C ASN A 125 -21.77 -15.65 11.20
N ASP A 126 -20.67 -16.18 10.67
CA ASP A 126 -20.09 -17.45 11.13
C ASP A 126 -19.16 -17.26 12.34
N SER A 127 -18.42 -16.14 12.40
CA SER A 127 -17.29 -15.98 13.31
C SER A 127 -17.40 -14.83 14.29
N TYR A 128 -18.44 -13.98 14.18
CA TYR A 128 -18.56 -12.77 15.00
C TYR A 128 -19.95 -12.64 15.63
N HIS A 129 -20.00 -11.94 16.76
CA HIS A 129 -21.22 -11.46 17.40
C HIS A 129 -21.00 -10.07 17.98
N TYR A 130 -22.03 -9.41 18.47
CA TYR A 130 -21.91 -8.09 19.09
C TYR A 130 -21.33 -8.18 20.50
N CYS A 131 -20.40 -7.28 20.84
CA CYS A 131 -19.91 -7.05 22.18
C CYS A 131 -21.08 -6.81 23.14
N SER A 132 -21.05 -7.43 24.34
CA SER A 132 -22.12 -7.27 25.33
C SER A 132 -22.29 -5.85 25.89
N ASP A 133 -21.25 -5.00 25.79
CA ASP A 133 -21.22 -3.66 26.39
C ASP A 133 -21.25 -2.52 25.36
N CYS A 134 -20.95 -2.80 24.08
CA CYS A 134 -21.07 -1.86 22.97
C CYS A 134 -21.49 -2.60 21.69
N GLU A 135 -21.84 -1.89 20.64
CA GLU A 135 -22.34 -2.49 19.40
C GLU A 135 -21.23 -2.92 18.43
N LEU A 136 -19.98 -3.08 18.90
CA LEU A 136 -18.86 -3.52 18.08
C LEU A 136 -18.93 -5.04 17.87
N LEU A 137 -18.61 -5.51 16.66
CA LEU A 137 -18.51 -6.94 16.36
C LEU A 137 -17.21 -7.51 16.92
N VAL A 138 -17.32 -8.61 17.66
CA VAL A 138 -16.21 -9.33 18.27
C VAL A 138 -16.22 -10.80 17.85
N PRO A 139 -15.08 -11.50 17.85
CA PRO A 139 -15.02 -12.93 17.60
C PRO A 139 -15.94 -13.72 18.54
N THR A 140 -16.54 -14.80 18.06
CA THR A 140 -17.47 -15.63 18.84
C THR A 140 -16.87 -16.26 20.10
N CYS A 141 -15.53 -16.31 20.21
CA CYS A 141 -14.82 -16.74 21.42
C CYS A 141 -14.81 -15.67 22.54
N ASP A 142 -15.08 -14.40 22.21
CA ASP A 142 -14.98 -13.28 23.13
C ASP A 142 -16.37 -12.70 23.42
N SER A 143 -16.73 -12.50 24.67
CA SER A 143 -18.02 -11.92 25.06
C SER A 143 -18.03 -10.38 24.99
N ARG A 144 -16.87 -9.75 24.96
CA ARG A 144 -16.63 -8.31 24.95
C ARG A 144 -15.54 -7.94 23.97
N CYS A 145 -15.63 -6.74 23.38
CA CYS A 145 -14.50 -6.17 22.66
C CYS A 145 -13.34 -5.89 23.63
N GLU A 146 -12.13 -5.82 23.09
CA GLU A 146 -10.94 -5.60 23.90
C GLU A 146 -10.99 -4.26 24.65
N GLU A 147 -11.63 -3.22 24.11
CA GLU A 147 -11.83 -1.95 24.79
C GLU A 147 -12.75 -2.10 26.03
N CYS A 148 -13.87 -2.80 25.92
CA CYS A 148 -14.78 -3.06 27.03
C CYS A 148 -14.24 -4.08 28.04
N ALA A 149 -13.37 -4.97 27.61
CA ALA A 149 -12.69 -5.95 28.45
C ALA A 149 -11.45 -5.38 29.17
N ARG A 150 -10.98 -4.21 28.76
CA ARG A 150 -9.78 -3.56 29.30
C ARG A 150 -9.99 -3.20 30.75
N GLY A 151 -9.57 -4.08 31.63
CA GLY A 151 -9.72 -3.99 33.10
C GLY A 151 -8.46 -3.57 33.86
N SER A 152 -7.33 -3.28 33.21
CA SER A 152 -6.12 -2.82 33.90
C SER A 152 -5.22 -2.03 32.97
N ASP A 153 -5.12 -0.73 33.20
CA ASP A 153 -4.06 0.10 32.65
C ASP A 153 -2.72 -0.41 33.17
N ASP A 154 -1.87 -0.91 32.28
CA ASP A 154 -0.51 -1.25 32.66
C ASP A 154 0.29 0.07 32.81
N TYR A 155 0.66 0.44 34.02
CA TYR A 155 1.34 1.69 34.34
C TYR A 155 2.66 1.94 33.58
N ARG A 156 3.17 0.91 32.90
CA ARG A 156 4.39 0.99 32.06
C ARG A 156 4.09 1.48 30.63
N VAL A 157 2.82 1.43 30.23
CA VAL A 157 2.35 2.09 29.02
C VAL A 157 1.87 3.47 29.45
N HIS A 158 2.68 4.48 29.18
CA HIS A 158 2.40 5.85 29.58
C HIS A 158 1.26 6.47 28.76
N ASP A 159 0.63 7.47 29.33
CA ASP A 159 -0.43 8.20 28.62
C ASP A 159 0.08 8.88 27.34
N TYR A 160 -0.84 9.25 26.47
CA TYR A 160 -0.55 9.91 25.19
C TYR A 160 0.32 11.16 25.30
N TYR A 161 0.26 11.90 26.40
CA TYR A 161 1.01 13.15 26.60
C TYR A 161 2.39 12.94 27.22
N TYR A 162 2.75 11.73 27.61
CA TYR A 162 4.06 11.46 28.18
C TYR A 162 5.19 11.84 27.23
N ARG A 163 6.11 12.67 27.71
CA ARG A 163 7.27 13.17 26.93
C ARG A 163 8.46 13.31 27.86
N PRO A 164 9.26 12.27 28.02
CA PRO A 164 10.47 12.34 28.83
C PRO A 164 11.55 13.22 28.18
N ASN A 165 12.50 13.70 28.96
CA ASN A 165 13.67 14.34 28.42
C ASN A 165 14.43 13.37 27.50
N PRO A 166 14.83 13.79 26.29
CA PRO A 166 15.51 12.89 25.35
C PRO A 166 16.92 12.52 25.86
N VAL A 167 17.24 11.23 25.71
CA VAL A 167 18.58 10.69 25.87
C VAL A 167 19.09 10.34 24.47
N PHE A 168 20.27 10.85 24.11
CA PHE A 168 20.82 10.65 22.77
C PHE A 168 21.74 9.43 22.73
N TYR A 169 21.52 8.53 21.77
CA TYR A 169 22.29 7.30 21.58
C TYR A 169 23.08 7.36 20.27
N GLY A 170 24.39 7.12 20.36
CA GLY A 170 25.33 7.23 19.25
C GLY A 170 25.72 8.68 18.94
N ASP A 171 26.34 8.89 17.78
CA ASP A 171 26.95 10.17 17.39
C ASP A 171 26.05 10.95 16.42
N GLY A 172 25.96 12.27 16.69
CA GLY A 172 25.22 13.21 15.85
C GLY A 172 25.99 13.72 14.63
N PRO A 173 25.45 14.68 13.90
CA PRO A 173 24.30 15.53 14.23
C PRO A 173 22.92 15.00 13.81
N LEU A 174 22.86 13.92 13.02
CA LEU A 174 21.61 13.33 12.58
C LEU A 174 21.16 12.25 13.56
N PHE A 175 20.02 12.46 14.20
CA PHE A 175 19.37 11.49 15.06
C PHE A 175 17.99 11.14 14.54
N LEU A 176 17.61 9.88 14.74
CA LEU A 176 16.32 9.30 14.39
C LEU A 176 15.56 8.91 15.66
N GLY A 177 14.26 9.19 15.72
CA GLY A 177 13.33 8.62 16.69
C GLY A 177 12.39 7.66 15.96
N LEU A 178 12.11 6.53 16.57
CA LEU A 178 11.14 5.56 16.06
C LEU A 178 9.90 5.59 16.95
N GLU A 179 8.74 5.75 16.35
CA GLU A 179 7.45 5.43 16.93
C GLU A 179 6.89 4.25 16.12
N LEU A 180 6.65 3.11 16.79
CA LEU A 180 6.16 1.90 16.15
C LEU A 180 4.89 1.47 16.87
N GLU A 181 3.77 1.60 16.19
CA GLU A 181 2.46 1.19 16.67
C GLU A 181 2.24 -0.30 16.40
N LEU A 182 1.68 -1.03 17.34
CA LEU A 182 1.38 -2.45 17.19
C LEU A 182 0.11 -2.84 17.94
N ILE A 183 -0.56 -3.85 17.41
CA ILE A 183 -1.75 -4.46 17.99
C ILE A 183 -1.31 -5.69 18.79
N THR A 184 -1.85 -5.84 19.98
CA THR A 184 -1.51 -6.93 20.90
C THR A 184 -2.77 -7.67 21.30
N PRO A 185 -2.80 -9.03 21.26
CA PRO A 185 -3.90 -9.77 21.82
C PRO A 185 -4.07 -9.45 23.31
N THR A 186 -5.29 -9.32 23.79
CA THR A 186 -5.56 -9.01 25.21
C THR A 186 -4.94 -10.06 26.15
N SER A 187 -4.98 -11.34 25.75
CA SER A 187 -4.43 -12.44 26.53
C SER A 187 -2.91 -12.39 26.72
N THR A 188 -2.18 -11.71 25.83
CA THR A 188 -0.71 -11.60 25.90
C THR A 188 -0.24 -10.15 26.05
N PHE A 189 -1.14 -9.21 26.39
CA PHE A 189 -0.82 -7.79 26.48
C PHE A 189 0.29 -7.53 27.51
N THR A 190 0.14 -8.04 28.73
CA THR A 190 1.13 -7.87 29.80
C THR A 190 2.47 -8.50 29.42
N ASP A 191 2.47 -9.69 28.81
CA ASP A 191 3.70 -10.36 28.35
C ASP A 191 4.41 -9.54 27.26
N ALA A 192 3.63 -8.93 26.35
CA ALA A 192 4.17 -8.07 25.29
C ALA A 192 4.76 -6.77 25.87
N VAL A 193 4.10 -6.17 26.86
CA VAL A 193 4.62 -5.01 27.61
C VAL A 193 5.90 -5.38 28.35
N ASP A 194 5.92 -6.49 29.10
CA ASP A 194 7.11 -6.98 29.80
C ASP A 194 8.29 -7.14 28.84
N LEU A 195 8.05 -7.81 27.74
CA LEU A 195 9.06 -8.06 26.72
C LEU A 195 9.58 -6.77 26.07
N ALA A 196 8.69 -5.84 25.77
CA ALA A 196 9.07 -4.57 25.16
C ALA A 196 9.89 -3.71 26.13
N VAL A 197 9.46 -3.58 27.39
CA VAL A 197 10.19 -2.83 28.43
C VAL A 197 11.56 -3.45 28.70
N GLU A 198 11.64 -4.76 28.85
CA GLU A 198 12.92 -5.46 29.08
C GLU A 198 13.93 -5.20 27.97
N HIS A 199 13.48 -5.27 26.71
CA HIS A 199 14.39 -5.18 25.57
C HIS A 199 14.71 -3.73 25.16
N LEU A 200 13.77 -2.81 25.29
CA LEU A 200 14.02 -1.39 25.04
C LEU A 200 14.93 -0.81 26.13
N GLY A 201 14.74 -1.24 27.38
CA GLY A 201 15.50 -0.68 28.51
C GLY A 201 15.44 0.85 28.52
N GLY A 202 16.59 1.48 28.64
CA GLY A 202 16.68 2.95 28.59
C GLY A 202 16.58 3.56 27.20
N LEU A 203 16.55 2.75 26.13
CA LEU A 203 16.48 3.25 24.76
C LEU A 203 15.09 3.80 24.41
N GLY A 204 14.04 3.34 25.08
CA GLY A 204 12.69 3.74 24.74
C GLY A 204 11.67 3.49 25.83
N TYR A 205 10.43 3.76 25.51
CA TYR A 205 9.28 3.62 26.40
C TYR A 205 8.03 3.29 25.60
N LEU A 206 6.97 2.91 26.30
CA LEU A 206 5.69 2.56 25.70
C LEU A 206 4.66 3.67 25.96
N LYS A 207 3.79 3.91 24.99
CA LYS A 207 2.71 4.89 25.10
C LYS A 207 1.39 4.33 24.62
N GLU A 208 0.32 4.89 25.13
CA GLU A 208 -1.00 4.76 24.54
C GLU A 208 -1.10 5.59 23.27
N ASP A 209 -1.74 5.04 22.25
CA ASP A 209 -2.26 5.80 21.12
C ASP A 209 -3.72 5.37 20.87
N GLY A 210 -4.64 6.35 20.90
CA GLY A 210 -6.06 6.12 20.72
C GLY A 210 -6.47 5.63 19.33
N SER A 211 -5.54 5.66 18.35
CA SER A 211 -5.75 5.10 17.01
C SER A 211 -5.47 3.59 16.94
N ILE A 212 -4.73 3.04 17.92
CA ILE A 212 -4.43 1.61 17.96
C ILE A 212 -5.66 0.85 18.44
N ARG A 213 -6.25 0.07 17.56
CA ARG A 213 -7.45 -0.73 17.83
C ARG A 213 -7.20 -2.18 17.45
N PRO A 214 -7.73 -3.14 18.20
CA PRO A 214 -8.57 -3.00 19.41
C PRO A 214 -7.75 -2.73 20.67
N ASN A 215 -6.54 -3.29 20.78
CA ASN A 215 -5.65 -3.20 21.92
C ASN A 215 -4.20 -3.20 21.43
N GLY A 216 -3.34 -2.42 22.10
CA GLY A 216 -1.93 -2.35 21.72
C GLY A 216 -1.25 -1.16 22.36
N PHE A 217 -0.06 -0.89 21.90
CA PHE A 217 0.74 0.24 22.35
C PHE A 217 1.70 0.72 21.27
N GLU A 218 2.16 1.93 21.44
CA GLU A 218 3.22 2.53 20.65
C GLU A 218 4.56 2.35 21.35
N MET A 219 5.55 1.77 20.66
CA MET A 219 6.94 1.75 21.12
C MET A 219 7.64 3.01 20.62
N VAL A 220 8.09 3.85 21.54
CA VAL A 220 8.78 5.11 21.24
C VAL A 220 10.23 5.00 21.64
N THR A 221 11.16 5.33 20.75
CA THR A 221 12.58 5.38 21.10
C THR A 221 13.05 6.81 21.43
N HIS A 222 14.02 6.89 22.29
CA HIS A 222 14.88 8.08 22.38
C HIS A 222 15.64 8.30 21.06
N PRO A 223 16.15 9.52 20.80
CA PRO A 223 16.93 9.82 19.60
C PRO A 223 18.17 8.93 19.49
N MET A 224 18.34 8.27 18.36
CA MET A 224 19.48 7.39 18.07
C MET A 224 20.10 7.73 16.70
N SER A 225 21.43 7.64 16.57
CA SER A 225 22.08 7.74 15.27
C SER A 225 21.75 6.50 14.42
N TRP A 226 21.91 6.60 13.10
CA TRP A 226 21.71 5.44 12.22
C TRP A 226 22.65 4.28 12.55
N ASP A 227 23.90 4.58 12.86
CA ASP A 227 24.87 3.55 13.23
C ASP A 227 24.46 2.83 14.52
N TYR A 228 24.00 3.57 15.54
CA TYR A 228 23.48 2.99 16.76
C TYR A 228 22.22 2.15 16.47
N ALA A 229 21.26 2.69 15.73
CA ALA A 229 20.04 1.96 15.39
C ALA A 229 20.35 0.64 14.69
N ARG A 230 21.30 0.64 13.78
CA ARG A 230 21.72 -0.55 13.04
C ARG A 230 22.39 -1.60 13.91
N ALA A 231 23.26 -1.19 14.83
CA ALA A 231 24.08 -2.10 15.66
C ALA A 231 23.36 -2.54 16.94
N ASP A 232 22.73 -1.60 17.64
CA ASP A 232 22.36 -1.78 19.05
C ASP A 232 20.84 -1.74 19.32
N PHE A 233 20.00 -1.35 18.34
CA PHE A 233 18.56 -1.47 18.51
C PHE A 233 18.19 -2.96 18.70
N PRO A 234 17.26 -3.30 19.61
CA PRO A 234 16.95 -4.69 19.95
C PRO A 234 16.09 -5.36 18.85
N TRP A 235 16.62 -5.55 17.66
CA TRP A 235 15.90 -6.08 16.48
C TRP A 235 15.18 -7.40 16.74
N ARG A 236 15.70 -8.23 17.66
CA ARG A 236 15.06 -9.50 18.02
C ARG A 236 13.73 -9.33 18.75
N LEU A 237 13.52 -8.16 19.38
CA LEU A 237 12.27 -7.82 20.05
C LEU A 237 11.08 -7.96 19.10
N LEU A 238 11.18 -7.42 17.90
CA LEU A 238 10.09 -7.45 16.91
C LEU A 238 9.63 -8.88 16.58
N ASN A 239 10.58 -9.79 16.41
CA ASN A 239 10.25 -11.20 16.17
C ASN A 239 9.62 -11.86 17.41
N LYS A 240 10.07 -11.52 18.62
CA LYS A 240 9.51 -12.04 19.85
C LYS A 240 8.08 -11.55 20.07
N LEU A 241 7.81 -10.26 19.83
CA LEU A 241 6.46 -9.70 19.89
C LEU A 241 5.52 -10.44 18.91
N ARG A 242 5.98 -10.71 17.69
CA ARG A 242 5.20 -11.48 16.71
C ARG A 242 4.90 -12.90 17.22
N LEU A 243 5.82 -13.55 17.92
CA LEU A 243 5.60 -14.88 18.52
C LEU A 243 4.56 -14.84 19.65
N LEU A 244 4.37 -13.70 20.32
CA LEU A 244 3.30 -13.49 21.32
C LEU A 244 1.95 -13.18 20.67
N GLY A 245 1.87 -13.18 19.32
CA GLY A 245 0.64 -12.86 18.59
C GLY A 245 0.45 -11.37 18.29
N CYS A 246 1.44 -10.52 18.63
CA CYS A 246 1.38 -9.11 18.20
C CYS A 246 1.38 -9.01 16.69
N ARG A 247 0.59 -8.10 16.16
CA ARG A 247 0.36 -7.91 14.71
C ARG A 247 0.30 -6.44 14.35
N THR A 248 0.23 -6.19 13.06
CA THR A 248 0.02 -4.85 12.48
C THR A 248 -1.04 -4.93 11.40
N ASN A 249 -1.79 -3.87 11.20
CA ASN A 249 -2.78 -3.74 10.13
C ASN A 249 -2.73 -2.34 9.50
N ALA A 250 -3.71 -1.97 8.70
CA ALA A 250 -3.76 -0.67 8.02
C ALA A 250 -3.96 0.53 8.97
N SER A 251 -4.49 0.30 10.20
CA SER A 251 -4.75 1.37 11.17
C SER A 251 -3.50 1.84 11.91
N VAL A 252 -2.45 1.01 11.96
CA VAL A 252 -1.20 1.28 12.69
C VAL A 252 -0.05 1.63 11.74
N GLY A 253 0.86 2.48 12.19
CA GLY A 253 1.96 3.01 11.40
C GLY A 253 3.32 2.93 12.07
N ILE A 254 4.34 3.27 11.30
CA ILE A 254 5.66 3.64 11.79
C ILE A 254 5.86 5.13 11.49
N HIS A 255 6.17 5.89 12.53
CA HIS A 255 6.61 7.27 12.38
C HIS A 255 8.11 7.35 12.65
N VAL A 256 8.83 8.02 11.76
CA VAL A 256 10.26 8.23 11.92
C VAL A 256 10.54 9.71 12.08
N HIS A 257 10.97 10.09 13.26
CA HIS A 257 11.45 11.43 13.55
C HIS A 257 12.88 11.61 13.06
N VAL A 258 13.14 12.69 12.37
CA VAL A 258 14.46 13.07 11.84
C VAL A 258 14.86 14.38 12.45
N SER A 259 15.97 14.42 13.20
CA SER A 259 16.41 15.63 13.89
C SER A 259 16.72 16.77 12.91
N ARG A 260 16.26 17.98 13.23
CA ARG A 260 16.55 19.18 12.43
C ARG A 260 18.04 19.50 12.40
N THR A 261 18.78 19.11 13.44
CA THR A 261 20.25 19.25 13.53
C THR A 261 20.99 18.44 12.46
N GLY A 262 20.35 17.41 11.88
CA GLY A 262 20.88 16.65 10.75
C GLY A 262 20.96 17.44 9.45
N PHE A 263 20.29 18.59 9.36
CA PHE A 263 20.26 19.41 8.16
C PHE A 263 21.25 20.60 8.29
N THR A 264 22.00 20.86 7.22
CA THR A 264 23.04 21.88 7.20
C THR A 264 22.53 23.28 6.91
N SER A 265 21.32 23.40 6.35
CA SER A 265 20.74 24.69 5.96
C SER A 265 19.26 24.53 5.55
N PRO A 266 18.49 25.64 5.48
CA PRO A 266 17.16 25.62 4.87
C PRO A 266 17.14 25.08 3.42
N ALA A 267 18.18 25.35 2.65
CA ALA A 267 18.31 24.82 1.29
C ALA A 267 18.48 23.29 1.28
N HIS A 268 19.14 22.70 2.29
CA HIS A 268 19.20 21.24 2.45
C HIS A 268 17.82 20.67 2.81
N ILE A 269 17.10 21.27 3.77
CA ILE A 269 15.72 20.87 4.11
C ILE A 269 14.84 20.92 2.87
N TYR A 270 14.92 22.00 2.08
CA TYR A 270 14.16 22.12 0.84
C TYR A 270 14.47 20.98 -0.15
N ARG A 271 15.76 20.65 -0.36
CA ARG A 271 16.15 19.56 -1.25
C ARG A 271 15.59 18.21 -0.77
N TRP A 272 15.65 17.96 0.53
CA TRP A 272 15.12 16.75 1.13
C TRP A 272 13.60 16.65 0.97
N LEU A 273 12.84 17.69 1.31
CA LEU A 273 11.41 17.75 1.10
C LEU A 273 11.04 17.50 -0.38
N LYS A 274 11.71 18.20 -1.29
CA LYS A 274 11.50 18.03 -2.73
C LYS A 274 11.82 16.61 -3.20
N PHE A 275 12.87 16.00 -2.68
CA PHE A 275 13.22 14.62 -3.02
C PHE A 275 12.13 13.64 -2.59
N VAL A 276 11.65 13.71 -1.36
CA VAL A 276 10.61 12.82 -0.84
C VAL A 276 9.30 13.03 -1.59
N TYR A 277 8.80 14.27 -1.71
CA TYR A 277 7.54 14.54 -2.38
C TYR A 277 7.58 14.25 -3.90
N ARG A 278 8.72 14.41 -4.56
CA ARG A 278 8.85 14.12 -5.99
C ARG A 278 8.77 12.62 -6.29
N ASN A 279 9.29 11.81 -5.40
CA ASN A 279 9.37 10.35 -5.54
C ASN A 279 8.25 9.63 -4.77
N GLU A 280 7.08 10.27 -4.65
CA GLU A 280 5.93 9.74 -3.89
C GLU A 280 5.63 8.27 -4.21
N SER A 281 5.54 7.89 -5.48
CA SER A 281 5.21 6.52 -5.90
C SER A 281 6.20 5.49 -5.34
N GLN A 282 7.50 5.77 -5.46
CA GLN A 282 8.56 4.89 -4.96
C GLN A 282 8.62 4.88 -3.43
N VAL A 283 8.40 6.04 -2.82
CA VAL A 283 8.34 6.18 -1.37
C VAL A 283 7.14 5.42 -0.81
N CYS A 284 5.95 5.52 -1.41
CA CYS A 284 4.78 4.74 -1.01
C CYS A 284 4.98 3.23 -1.20
N THR A 285 5.69 2.82 -2.27
CA THR A 285 6.04 1.41 -2.48
C THR A 285 6.96 0.89 -1.37
N LEU A 286 8.02 1.64 -1.03
CA LEU A 286 8.91 1.30 0.09
C LEU A 286 8.16 1.28 1.43
N ALA A 287 7.29 2.25 1.62
CA ALA A 287 6.50 2.40 2.84
C ALA A 287 5.41 1.32 3.00
N ARG A 288 5.12 0.54 1.94
CA ARG A 288 4.03 -0.46 1.91
C ARG A 288 2.67 0.13 2.29
N ARG A 289 2.51 1.43 2.12
CA ARG A 289 1.31 2.20 2.42
C ARG A 289 1.07 3.19 1.29
N ARG A 290 -0.12 3.15 0.70
CA ARG A 290 -0.58 4.22 -0.18
C ARG A 290 -1.04 5.39 0.69
N GLY A 291 -0.96 6.61 0.17
CA GLY A 291 -1.33 7.81 0.91
C GLY A 291 -2.67 7.61 1.63
N SER A 292 -2.68 7.88 2.93
CA SER A 292 -3.85 7.77 3.80
C SER A 292 -4.20 9.16 4.31
N GLU A 293 -5.40 9.31 4.87
CA GLU A 293 -5.81 10.54 5.56
C GLU A 293 -4.87 10.98 6.70
N TRP A 294 -4.04 10.04 7.20
CA TRP A 294 -3.06 10.27 8.28
C TRP A 294 -1.65 10.61 7.77
N ALA A 295 -1.37 10.46 6.46
CA ALA A 295 -0.06 10.65 5.85
C ALA A 295 -0.15 11.08 4.38
N GLU A 296 -0.79 12.22 4.12
CA GLU A 296 -1.11 12.67 2.77
C GLU A 296 0.10 13.30 2.07
N PHE A 297 0.35 12.90 0.83
CA PHE A 297 1.23 13.61 -0.11
C PHE A 297 0.48 14.73 -0.84
N SER A 298 -0.07 15.71 -0.10
CA SER A 298 -0.90 16.73 -0.70
C SER A 298 -0.12 17.62 -1.69
N PRO A 299 -0.74 18.05 -2.80
CA PRO A 299 -0.15 19.01 -3.73
C PRO A 299 0.25 20.32 -3.03
N GLN A 300 -0.57 20.77 -2.10
CA GLN A 300 -0.38 21.98 -1.32
C GLN A 300 0.87 21.90 -0.43
N ALA A 301 1.07 20.77 0.28
CA ALA A 301 2.29 20.56 1.08
C ALA A 301 3.55 20.50 0.19
N ARG A 302 3.41 19.96 -1.02
CA ARG A 302 4.50 19.94 -2.02
C ARG A 302 4.88 21.34 -2.48
N GLU A 303 3.91 22.22 -2.67
CA GLU A 303 4.13 23.63 -3.02
C GLU A 303 4.72 24.41 -1.85
N ALA A 304 4.27 24.13 -0.62
CA ALA A 304 4.74 24.79 0.60
C ALA A 304 6.14 24.35 1.07
N ALA A 305 6.84 23.46 0.36
CA ALA A 305 8.16 22.94 0.76
C ALA A 305 9.21 24.05 1.01
N VAL A 306 9.10 25.20 0.33
CA VAL A 306 9.98 26.36 0.55
C VAL A 306 9.71 26.98 1.93
N GLU A 307 8.45 27.15 2.29
CA GLU A 307 8.04 27.74 3.56
C GLU A 307 8.35 26.78 4.73
N PHE A 308 8.13 25.47 4.55
CA PHE A 308 8.54 24.46 5.51
C PHE A 308 10.06 24.48 5.77
N ALA A 309 10.85 24.63 4.71
CA ALA A 309 12.31 24.74 4.82
C ALA A 309 12.78 25.99 5.59
N LYS A 310 11.97 27.04 5.57
CA LYS A 310 12.22 28.28 6.35
C LYS A 310 11.69 28.20 7.79
N GLY A 311 11.05 27.09 8.18
CA GLY A 311 10.50 26.88 9.52
C GLY A 311 9.03 27.27 9.69
N SER A 312 8.33 27.65 8.61
CA SER A 312 6.88 27.88 8.64
C SER A 312 6.12 26.55 8.60
N THR A 313 5.01 26.46 9.29
CA THR A 313 4.07 25.33 9.16
C THR A 313 3.04 25.56 8.06
N ALA A 314 2.97 26.76 7.50
CA ALA A 314 2.08 27.19 6.42
C ALA A 314 0.58 26.87 6.67
N GLY A 315 0.17 26.66 7.93
CA GLY A 315 -1.21 26.37 8.31
C GLY A 315 -1.70 24.94 7.97
N PHE A 316 -0.81 24.03 7.57
CA PHE A 316 -1.15 22.63 7.32
C PHE A 316 -1.32 21.86 8.62
N GLY A 317 -2.22 20.85 8.62
CA GLY A 317 -2.37 19.90 9.72
C GLY A 317 -1.19 18.92 9.83
N ARG A 318 -1.12 18.19 10.92
CA ARG A 318 -0.08 17.18 11.18
C ARG A 318 -0.15 15.94 10.27
N TYR A 319 -1.25 15.73 9.57
CA TYR A 319 -1.54 14.54 8.77
C TYR A 319 -0.97 14.60 7.33
N GLN A 320 0.23 15.14 7.22
CA GLN A 320 1.00 15.15 5.97
C GLN A 320 2.02 14.02 5.97
N ALA A 321 2.47 13.60 4.79
CA ALA A 321 3.54 12.61 4.61
C ALA A 321 4.79 12.95 5.43
N ILE A 322 5.10 14.25 5.52
CA ILE A 322 6.10 14.81 6.43
C ILE A 322 5.41 15.84 7.31
N ASN A 323 5.26 15.52 8.59
CA ASN A 323 4.80 16.47 9.59
C ASN A 323 5.96 17.40 9.98
N VAL A 324 5.75 18.70 9.80
CA VAL A 324 6.75 19.74 10.07
C VAL A 324 6.53 20.49 11.38
N TYR A 325 5.50 20.12 12.14
CA TYR A 325 5.16 20.77 13.41
C TYR A 325 6.13 20.54 14.56
N PRO A 326 6.72 19.33 14.73
CA PRO A 326 7.64 19.11 15.83
C PRO A 326 8.81 20.11 15.78
N GLU A 327 9.10 20.76 16.93
CA GLU A 327 10.08 21.83 17.01
C GLU A 327 11.49 21.37 16.65
N HIS A 328 11.86 20.16 17.09
CA HIS A 328 13.22 19.66 16.97
C HIS A 328 13.42 18.63 15.87
N THR A 329 12.32 18.15 15.26
CA THR A 329 12.35 17.09 14.23
C THR A 329 11.44 17.41 13.05
N PHE A 330 11.62 16.64 11.97
CA PHE A 330 10.58 16.34 10.98
C PHE A 330 10.12 14.92 11.22
N GLU A 331 8.84 14.64 11.08
CA GLU A 331 8.25 13.32 11.29
C GLU A 331 7.76 12.74 9.95
N LEU A 332 8.37 11.66 9.51
CA LEU A 332 7.91 10.86 8.38
C LEU A 332 6.81 9.91 8.85
N ARG A 333 5.57 10.09 8.39
CA ARG A 333 4.39 9.32 8.81
C ARG A 333 3.94 8.27 7.78
N ILE A 334 4.74 8.07 6.76
CA ILE A 334 4.38 7.36 5.53
C ILE A 334 4.37 5.85 5.65
N PHE A 335 5.07 5.26 6.63
CA PHE A 335 5.31 3.82 6.67
C PHE A 335 4.14 3.04 7.30
N ALA A 336 3.76 1.93 6.67
CA ALA A 336 2.94 0.91 7.33
C ALA A 336 3.69 0.35 8.54
N SER A 337 2.97 0.04 9.61
CA SER A 337 3.58 -0.65 10.73
C SER A 337 4.03 -2.05 10.36
N SER A 338 5.09 -2.53 11.00
CA SER A 338 5.66 -3.85 10.74
C SER A 338 6.45 -4.38 11.93
N LEU A 339 6.28 -5.67 12.19
CA LEU A 339 7.13 -6.43 13.12
C LEU A 339 8.22 -7.24 12.39
N ALA A 340 8.45 -6.99 11.11
CA ALA A 340 9.56 -7.54 10.35
C ALA A 340 10.80 -6.63 10.50
N PRO A 341 11.89 -7.07 11.16
CA PRO A 341 13.07 -6.22 11.41
C PRO A 341 13.63 -5.55 10.16
N ARG A 342 13.60 -6.24 9.01
CA ARG A 342 14.09 -5.68 7.74
C ARG A 342 13.27 -4.49 7.27
N GLN A 343 11.94 -4.52 7.42
CA GLN A 343 11.08 -3.42 7.00
C GLN A 343 11.25 -2.20 7.91
N VAL A 344 11.37 -2.40 9.20
CA VAL A 344 11.65 -1.31 10.16
C VAL A 344 13.03 -0.71 9.92
N LYS A 345 14.04 -1.55 9.68
CA LYS A 345 15.39 -1.09 9.26
C LYS A 345 15.34 -0.28 7.97
N ALA A 346 14.54 -0.72 6.99
CA ALA A 346 14.41 0.02 5.73
C ALA A 346 13.74 1.38 5.93
N ALA A 347 12.75 1.51 6.82
CA ALA A 347 12.13 2.78 7.16
C ALA A 347 13.13 3.76 7.81
N LEU A 348 13.83 3.31 8.85
CA LEU A 348 14.89 4.12 9.50
C LEU A 348 16.04 4.42 8.54
N GLY A 349 16.48 3.41 7.76
CA GLY A 349 17.52 3.56 6.75
C GLY A 349 17.16 4.58 5.67
N PHE A 350 15.90 4.57 5.19
CA PHE A 350 15.43 5.57 4.23
C PHE A 350 15.43 6.98 4.84
N ALA A 351 14.96 7.12 6.08
CA ALA A 351 14.97 8.40 6.77
C ALA A 351 16.38 8.98 6.84
N ALA A 352 17.37 8.19 7.28
CA ALA A 352 18.77 8.62 7.34
C ALA A 352 19.39 8.86 5.95
N ALA A 353 19.29 7.87 5.06
CA ALA A 353 19.88 7.91 3.73
C ALA A 353 19.34 9.08 2.89
N SER A 354 18.05 9.38 2.97
CA SER A 354 17.45 10.50 2.23
C SER A 354 18.01 11.87 2.65
N VAL A 355 18.26 12.05 3.95
CA VAL A 355 18.90 13.27 4.48
C VAL A 355 20.36 13.36 4.00
N GLU A 356 21.13 12.29 4.15
CA GLU A 356 22.53 12.27 3.74
C GLU A 356 22.70 12.46 2.23
N TYR A 357 21.89 11.78 1.44
CA TYR A 357 21.89 11.91 -0.01
C TYR A 357 21.66 13.36 -0.44
N THR A 358 20.63 13.99 0.10
CA THR A 358 20.24 15.34 -0.29
C THR A 358 21.16 16.43 0.26
N ARG A 359 21.99 16.11 1.26
CA ARG A 359 23.01 17.03 1.82
C ARG A 359 24.01 17.47 0.77
N THR A 360 24.46 16.53 -0.05
CA THR A 360 25.55 16.75 -1.02
C THR A 360 25.06 17.18 -2.40
N LEU A 361 23.75 17.14 -2.66
CA LEU A 361 23.19 17.52 -3.96
C LEU A 361 23.44 19.01 -4.26
N THR A 362 24.16 19.26 -5.35
CA THR A 362 24.35 20.60 -5.91
C THR A 362 23.28 20.92 -6.98
N ALA A 363 23.15 22.19 -7.35
CA ALA A 363 22.30 22.59 -8.46
C ALA A 363 22.72 21.91 -9.79
N ALA A 364 24.02 21.66 -9.98
CA ALA A 364 24.53 20.94 -11.15
C ALA A 364 24.14 19.45 -11.14
N ASP A 365 24.17 18.80 -9.98
CA ASP A 365 23.71 17.42 -9.83
C ASP A 365 22.23 17.30 -10.16
N ILE A 366 21.43 18.24 -9.67
CA ILE A 366 19.98 18.28 -9.93
C ILE A 366 19.69 18.52 -11.44
N ALA A 367 20.30 19.55 -12.02
CA ALA A 367 20.01 19.95 -13.39
C ALA A 367 20.60 19.02 -14.45
N ARG A 368 21.84 18.51 -14.24
CA ARG A 368 22.58 17.76 -15.25
C ARG A 368 22.60 16.26 -15.01
N ARG A 369 22.57 15.82 -13.73
CA ARG A 369 22.67 14.42 -13.32
C ARG A 369 21.36 13.84 -12.80
N ARG A 370 20.27 14.58 -12.94
CA ARG A 370 18.94 14.17 -12.48
C ARG A 370 18.93 13.75 -10.99
N GLY A 371 19.65 14.48 -10.15
CA GLY A 371 19.89 14.14 -8.74
C GLY A 371 18.62 14.04 -7.87
N TRP A 372 17.45 14.51 -8.34
CA TRP A 372 16.18 14.31 -7.67
C TRP A 372 15.43 13.02 -8.10
N GLU A 373 15.97 12.28 -9.05
CA GLU A 373 15.34 11.03 -9.52
C GLU A 373 15.66 9.88 -8.58
N TRP A 374 14.71 8.99 -8.40
CA TRP A 374 14.87 7.81 -7.55
C TRP A 374 16.03 6.91 -7.97
N SER A 375 16.24 6.76 -9.27
CA SER A 375 17.35 5.97 -9.81
C SER A 375 18.73 6.50 -9.40
N ALA A 376 18.88 7.83 -9.30
CA ALA A 376 20.13 8.43 -8.83
C ALA A 376 20.35 8.14 -7.34
N PHE A 377 19.30 8.17 -6.53
CA PHE A 377 19.35 7.75 -5.12
C PHE A 377 19.72 6.26 -4.99
N CYS A 378 19.07 5.38 -5.74
CA CYS A 378 19.39 3.95 -5.74
C CYS A 378 20.86 3.71 -6.14
N THR A 379 21.36 4.41 -7.17
CA THR A 379 22.78 4.35 -7.56
C THR A 379 23.71 4.83 -6.43
N TRP A 380 23.35 5.91 -5.74
CA TRP A 380 24.11 6.38 -4.60
C TRP A 380 24.13 5.35 -3.46
N LEU A 381 22.99 4.69 -3.17
CA LEU A 381 22.90 3.64 -2.15
C LEU A 381 23.85 2.46 -2.42
N THR A 382 24.11 2.09 -3.69
CA THR A 382 25.04 0.98 -4.00
C THR A 382 26.47 1.28 -3.53
N THR A 383 26.81 2.53 -3.29
CA THR A 383 28.14 2.94 -2.79
C THR A 383 28.19 3.09 -1.27
N ARG A 384 27.09 2.72 -0.56
CA ARG A 384 26.89 2.95 0.86
C ARG A 384 26.54 1.65 1.59
N PRO A 385 27.54 0.87 2.02
CA PRO A 385 27.31 -0.43 2.68
C PRO A 385 26.49 -0.31 3.97
N GLU A 386 26.52 0.85 4.64
CA GLU A 386 25.72 1.13 5.81
C GLU A 386 24.21 1.12 5.56
N TYR A 387 23.77 1.22 4.29
CA TYR A 387 22.38 1.16 3.88
C TYR A 387 22.03 -0.12 3.09
N SER A 388 22.82 -1.19 3.24
CA SER A 388 22.61 -2.44 2.51
C SER A 388 21.24 -3.07 2.76
N ASP A 389 20.71 -2.98 3.99
CA ASP A 389 19.37 -3.48 4.33
C ASP A 389 18.27 -2.72 3.55
N LEU A 390 18.39 -1.40 3.42
CA LEU A 390 17.50 -0.59 2.59
C LEU A 390 17.60 -0.96 1.11
N LEU A 391 18.82 -1.10 0.59
CA LEU A 391 19.03 -1.46 -0.81
C LEU A 391 18.43 -2.84 -1.14
N THR A 392 18.60 -3.80 -0.24
CA THR A 392 18.01 -5.15 -0.37
C THR A 392 16.50 -5.08 -0.41
N GLU A 393 15.88 -4.32 0.51
CA GLU A 393 14.43 -4.15 0.54
C GLU A 393 13.90 -3.51 -0.76
N LEU A 394 14.57 -2.48 -1.27
CA LEU A 394 14.21 -1.84 -2.54
C LEU A 394 14.32 -2.80 -3.73
N GLN A 395 15.34 -3.63 -3.77
CA GLN A 395 15.52 -4.62 -4.83
C GLN A 395 14.42 -5.69 -4.81
N GLU A 396 14.03 -6.18 -3.65
CA GLU A 396 12.96 -7.16 -3.52
C GLU A 396 11.60 -6.56 -3.90
N LEU A 397 11.32 -5.32 -3.50
CA LEU A 397 10.09 -4.63 -3.89
C LEU A 397 10.05 -4.37 -5.41
N ALA A 398 11.16 -4.06 -6.04
CA ALA A 398 11.24 -3.89 -7.49
C ALA A 398 11.07 -5.21 -8.27
N CYS A 399 11.45 -6.34 -7.69
CA CYS A 399 11.25 -7.67 -8.29
C CYS A 399 9.83 -8.22 -8.06
N ALA A 400 9.09 -7.64 -7.12
CA ALA A 400 7.70 -8.03 -6.82
C ALA A 400 6.67 -7.20 -7.61
N CYS A 401 7.13 -6.16 -8.29
CA CYS A 401 6.36 -5.34 -9.22
C CYS A 401 6.72 -5.71 -10.66
#